data_117bae2c403085accc4d37e0ed367dbe
#
_entry.id   117bae2c403085accc4d37e0ed367dbe
#
_cell.length_a   1.000
_cell.length_b   1.000
_cell.length_c   1.000
_cell.angle_alpha   90.00
_cell.angle_beta   90.00
_cell.angle_gamma   90.00
#
_symmetry.space_group_name_H-M   'P 1'
#
loop_
_entity.id
_entity.type
_entity.pdbx_description
1 polymer ?
#
loop_
_entity_poly.entity_id
_entity_poly.type
_entity_poly.pdbx_seq_one_letter_code
_entity_poly.pdbx_strand_id
1 'polypeptide(L)'
;MPAVAKVFETVSTATVAKSAAEAKEHGFLRPSDGITMNRDRLLADAKAKALELADGYKPPVAPEFRLPGAGGRSALSMAVEGFQARGLATSYDGVVSGALADVLTGGEKDLIDIVTEEDLLALERKAFMQLVRD
;
A
#
# COMPACT_ATOMS: atom_id res chain seq x y z
N MET A 1 -9.80 0.55 -9.89
CA MET A 1 -10.07 1.71 -9.03
C MET A 1 -10.48 1.38 -7.59
N PRO A 2 -11.49 0.54 -7.24
CA PRO A 2 -11.90 0.35 -5.84
C PRO A 2 -10.78 -0.09 -4.90
N ALA A 3 -9.94 -1.03 -5.32
CA ALA A 3 -8.81 -1.50 -4.51
C ALA A 3 -7.78 -0.38 -4.27
N VAL A 4 -7.40 0.36 -5.31
CA VAL A 4 -6.45 1.49 -5.20
C VAL A 4 -7.01 2.58 -4.30
N ALA A 5 -8.29 2.94 -4.43
CA ALA A 5 -8.94 3.94 -3.58
C ALA A 5 -8.94 3.50 -2.10
N LYS A 6 -9.23 2.22 -1.82
CA LYS A 6 -9.19 1.67 -0.46
C LYS A 6 -7.78 1.74 0.14
N VAL A 7 -6.75 1.36 -0.63
CA VAL A 7 -5.35 1.44 -0.17
C VAL A 7 -4.96 2.90 0.06
N PHE A 8 -5.33 3.80 -0.86
CA PHE A 8 -5.09 5.22 -0.73
C PHE A 8 -5.70 5.79 0.55
N GLU A 9 -6.97 5.50 0.84
CA GLU A 9 -7.64 5.90 2.08
C GLU A 9 -6.90 5.37 3.31
N THR A 10 -6.61 4.06 3.32
CA THR A 10 -5.93 3.39 4.44
C THR A 10 -4.57 4.04 4.75
N VAL A 11 -3.77 4.33 3.72
CA VAL A 11 -2.43 4.91 3.89
C VAL A 11 -2.49 6.40 4.22
N SER A 12 -3.32 7.18 3.50
CA SER A 12 -3.42 8.63 3.71
C SER A 12 -3.98 9.01 5.09
N THR A 13 -4.82 8.16 5.68
CA THR A 13 -5.35 8.33 7.03
C THR A 13 -4.49 7.69 8.11
N ALA A 14 -3.33 7.12 7.75
CA ALA A 14 -2.45 6.37 8.66
C ALA A 14 -3.20 5.30 9.46
N THR A 15 -4.15 4.62 8.84
CA THR A 15 -4.93 3.56 9.47
C THR A 15 -4.02 2.41 9.88
N VAL A 16 -4.05 2.03 11.15
CA VAL A 16 -3.30 0.91 11.71
C VAL A 16 -4.24 -0.11 12.34
N ALA A 17 -3.93 -1.38 12.14
CA ALA A 17 -4.70 -2.46 12.76
C ALA A 17 -4.36 -2.59 14.25
N LYS A 18 -5.37 -2.73 15.09
CA LYS A 18 -5.24 -2.93 16.55
C LYS A 18 -5.16 -4.42 16.94
N SER A 19 -5.41 -5.31 15.99
CA SER A 19 -5.33 -6.75 16.17
C SER A 19 -4.95 -7.44 14.85
N ALA A 20 -4.50 -8.70 14.94
CA ALA A 20 -4.24 -9.52 13.77
C ALA A 20 -5.50 -9.81 12.93
N ALA A 21 -6.66 -9.90 13.57
CA ALA A 21 -7.94 -10.05 12.87
C ALA A 21 -8.26 -8.80 12.04
N GLU A 22 -8.15 -7.61 12.63
CA GLU A 22 -8.34 -6.33 11.94
C GLU A 22 -7.29 -6.12 10.82
N ALA A 23 -6.05 -6.58 11.03
CA ALA A 23 -5.02 -6.57 9.99
C ALA A 23 -5.40 -7.41 8.76
N LYS A 24 -6.13 -8.50 8.95
CA LYS A 24 -6.69 -9.29 7.83
C LYS A 24 -7.82 -8.54 7.11
N GLU A 25 -8.67 -7.84 7.84
CA GLU A 25 -9.77 -7.03 7.26
C GLU A 25 -9.22 -5.85 6.45
N HIS A 26 -8.14 -5.22 6.91
CA HIS A 26 -7.46 -4.16 6.16
C HIS A 26 -6.61 -4.68 4.99
N GLY A 27 -6.38 -5.99 4.89
CA GLY A 27 -5.56 -6.59 3.84
C GLY A 27 -4.06 -6.50 4.11
N PHE A 28 -3.62 -6.14 5.32
CA PHE A 28 -2.21 -6.18 5.72
C PHE A 28 -1.70 -7.61 5.90
N LEU A 29 -2.60 -8.52 6.25
CA LEU A 29 -2.35 -9.96 6.33
C LEU A 29 -3.29 -10.69 5.37
N ARG A 30 -2.84 -11.83 4.87
CA ARG A 30 -3.67 -12.72 4.06
C ARG A 30 -4.64 -13.49 4.97
N PRO A 31 -5.81 -13.90 4.49
CA PRO A 31 -6.71 -14.75 5.25
C PRO A 31 -6.06 -16.06 5.77
N SER A 32 -5.10 -16.60 4.99
CA SER A 32 -4.34 -17.82 5.31
C SER A 32 -3.22 -17.62 6.33
N ASP A 33 -2.83 -16.37 6.66
CA ASP A 33 -1.74 -16.13 7.59
C ASP A 33 -2.13 -16.55 9.00
N GLY A 34 -1.19 -17.19 9.71
CA GLY A 34 -1.37 -17.65 11.09
C GLY A 34 -1.46 -16.49 12.08
N ILE A 35 -2.13 -16.74 13.20
CA ILE A 35 -2.21 -15.81 14.32
C ILE A 35 -1.73 -16.53 15.57
N THR A 36 -0.71 -15.97 16.24
CA THR A 36 -0.24 -16.44 17.52
C THR A 36 -0.66 -15.45 18.60
N MET A 37 -1.60 -15.86 19.46
CA MET A 37 -2.15 -15.01 20.54
C MET A 37 -1.17 -14.86 21.72
N ASN A 38 -0.33 -15.86 21.96
CA ASN A 38 0.66 -15.81 23.03
C ASN A 38 1.98 -15.23 22.52
N ARG A 39 2.35 -14.05 23.03
CA ARG A 39 3.57 -13.34 22.65
C ARG A 39 4.84 -14.14 22.90
N ASP A 40 4.91 -14.92 23.99
CA ASP A 40 6.10 -15.71 24.35
C ASP A 40 6.32 -16.88 23.38
N ARG A 41 5.28 -17.30 22.68
CA ARG A 41 5.33 -18.36 21.66
C ARG A 41 5.58 -17.84 20.26
N LEU A 42 5.47 -16.54 20.02
CA LEU A 42 5.47 -15.95 18.67
C LEU A 42 6.70 -16.37 17.86
N LEU A 43 7.91 -16.30 18.46
CA LEU A 43 9.15 -16.67 17.79
C LEU A 43 9.19 -18.17 17.48
N ALA A 44 8.75 -19.02 18.41
CA ALA A 44 8.75 -20.46 18.24
C ALA A 44 7.75 -20.88 17.13
N ASP A 45 6.54 -20.31 17.13
CA ASP A 45 5.51 -20.59 16.15
C ASP A 45 5.92 -20.06 14.76
N ALA A 46 6.52 -18.86 14.68
CA ALA A 46 7.06 -18.31 13.43
C ALA A 46 8.18 -19.18 12.85
N LYS A 47 9.11 -19.66 13.70
CA LYS A 47 10.19 -20.56 13.28
C LYS A 47 9.63 -21.90 12.78
N ALA A 48 8.68 -22.48 13.49
CA ALA A 48 8.04 -23.73 13.07
C ALA A 48 7.37 -23.56 11.70
N LYS A 49 6.65 -22.47 11.51
CA LYS A 49 5.99 -22.17 10.22
C LYS A 49 7.00 -21.91 9.10
N ALA A 50 8.09 -21.22 9.37
CA ALA A 50 9.16 -21.01 8.38
C ALA A 50 9.81 -22.32 7.95
N LEU A 51 10.07 -23.24 8.88
CA LEU A 51 10.62 -24.57 8.57
C LEU A 51 9.64 -25.42 7.76
N GLU A 52 8.34 -25.37 8.08
CA GLU A 52 7.29 -26.03 7.30
C GLU A 52 7.26 -25.50 5.85
N LEU A 53 7.36 -24.19 5.67
CA LEU A 53 7.32 -23.54 4.36
C LEU A 53 8.62 -23.69 3.55
N ALA A 54 9.73 -24.02 4.21
CA ALA A 54 11.03 -24.22 3.55
C ALA A 54 11.06 -25.52 2.73
N ASP A 55 10.28 -26.52 3.12
CA ASP A 55 10.18 -27.77 2.37
C ASP A 55 9.49 -27.56 1.02
N GLY A 56 10.22 -27.85 -0.05
CA GLY A 56 9.73 -27.64 -1.43
C GLY A 56 9.54 -26.18 -1.85
N TYR A 57 10.10 -25.22 -1.10
CA TYR A 57 9.99 -23.80 -1.42
C TYR A 57 10.46 -23.49 -2.85
N LYS A 58 9.63 -22.75 -3.55
CA LYS A 58 9.98 -22.13 -4.84
C LYS A 58 9.75 -20.64 -4.75
N PRO A 59 10.70 -19.81 -5.22
CA PRO A 59 10.48 -18.37 -5.28
C PRO A 59 9.21 -18.05 -6.07
N PRO A 60 8.37 -17.12 -5.60
CA PRO A 60 7.21 -16.69 -6.36
C PRO A 60 7.64 -16.01 -7.66
N VAL A 61 6.80 -16.10 -8.67
CA VAL A 61 6.96 -15.26 -9.87
C VAL A 61 6.72 -13.81 -9.48
N ALA A 62 7.57 -12.92 -9.97
CA ALA A 62 7.41 -11.48 -9.71
C ALA A 62 6.02 -11.01 -10.17
N PRO A 63 5.26 -10.32 -9.31
CA PRO A 63 3.93 -9.85 -9.68
C PRO A 63 4.01 -8.72 -10.71
N GLU A 64 3.05 -8.71 -11.61
CA GLU A 64 2.81 -7.63 -12.56
C GLU A 64 1.48 -6.96 -12.23
N PHE A 65 1.47 -5.64 -12.20
CA PHE A 65 0.29 -4.86 -11.87
C PHE A 65 -0.16 -4.04 -13.09
N ARG A 66 -1.48 -3.81 -13.18
CA ARG A 66 -2.07 -2.81 -14.06
C ARG A 66 -2.76 -1.78 -13.18
N LEU A 67 -2.21 -0.59 -13.16
CA LEU A 67 -2.65 0.49 -12.30
C LEU A 67 -3.42 1.55 -13.12
N PRO A 68 -4.27 2.35 -12.45
CA PRO A 68 -5.22 3.22 -13.17
C PRO A 68 -4.59 4.45 -13.84
N GLY A 69 -3.29 4.66 -13.70
CA GLY A 69 -2.57 5.74 -14.37
C GLY A 69 -3.09 7.15 -14.05
N ALA A 70 -2.92 8.06 -14.99
CA ALA A 70 -3.27 9.47 -14.85
C ALA A 70 -4.76 9.72 -14.49
N GLY A 71 -5.67 8.90 -15.05
CA GLY A 71 -7.10 9.00 -14.71
C GLY A 71 -7.39 8.68 -13.26
N GLY A 72 -6.74 7.64 -12.73
CA GLY A 72 -6.84 7.28 -11.31
C GLY A 72 -6.26 8.35 -10.40
N ARG A 73 -5.10 8.92 -10.77
CA ARG A 73 -4.48 10.02 -10.04
C ARG A 73 -5.40 11.24 -9.96
N SER A 74 -5.98 11.66 -11.08
CA SER A 74 -6.91 12.80 -11.10
C SER A 74 -8.10 12.57 -10.19
N ALA A 75 -8.68 11.37 -10.18
CA ALA A 75 -9.80 11.03 -9.30
C ALA A 75 -9.42 11.11 -7.81
N LEU A 76 -8.22 10.63 -7.44
CA LEU A 76 -7.72 10.72 -6.06
C LEU A 76 -7.42 12.17 -5.66
N SER A 77 -6.82 12.97 -6.55
CA SER A 77 -6.56 14.39 -6.31
C SER A 77 -7.85 15.17 -6.06
N MET A 78 -8.90 14.96 -6.88
CA MET A 78 -10.21 15.58 -6.65
C MET A 78 -10.82 15.22 -5.29
N ALA A 79 -10.64 13.98 -4.83
CA ALA A 79 -11.09 13.57 -3.52
C ALA A 79 -10.35 14.34 -2.40
N VAL A 80 -9.04 14.49 -2.50
CA VAL A 80 -8.23 15.25 -1.54
C VAL A 80 -8.62 16.73 -1.54
N GLU A 81 -8.80 17.36 -2.71
CA GLU A 81 -9.28 18.74 -2.82
C GLU A 81 -10.64 18.91 -2.12
N GLY A 82 -11.54 17.93 -2.25
CA GLY A 82 -12.81 17.90 -1.54
C GLY A 82 -12.66 17.83 -0.01
N PHE A 83 -11.63 17.16 0.52
CA PHE A 83 -11.31 17.18 1.94
C PHE A 83 -10.73 18.52 2.38
N GLN A 84 -9.83 19.10 1.60
CA GLN A 84 -9.24 20.43 1.86
C GLN A 84 -10.32 21.52 1.86
N ALA A 85 -11.22 21.52 0.88
CA ALA A 85 -12.32 22.48 0.81
C ALA A 85 -13.25 22.47 2.03
N ARG A 86 -13.34 21.29 2.71
CA ARG A 86 -14.10 21.13 3.95
C ARG A 86 -13.28 21.36 5.22
N GLY A 87 -12.02 21.76 5.10
CA GLY A 87 -11.12 21.95 6.24
C GLY A 87 -10.71 20.65 6.96
N LEU A 88 -10.85 19.50 6.32
CA LEU A 88 -10.51 18.16 6.86
C LEU A 88 -9.09 17.73 6.49
N ALA A 89 -8.42 18.45 5.61
CA ALA A 89 -7.03 18.25 5.22
C ALA A 89 -6.35 19.61 5.04
N THR A 90 -5.07 19.68 5.41
CA THR A 90 -4.23 20.85 5.22
C THR A 90 -3.70 20.93 3.78
N SER A 91 -3.08 22.04 3.41
CA SER A 91 -2.39 22.15 2.11
C SER A 91 -1.23 21.16 2.00
N TYR A 92 -0.52 20.86 3.10
CA TYR A 92 0.57 19.90 3.11
C TYR A 92 0.08 18.45 3.01
N ASP A 93 -1.07 18.13 3.61
CA ASP A 93 -1.72 16.83 3.39
C ASP A 93 -2.03 16.60 1.91
N GLY A 94 -2.34 17.67 1.17
CA GLY A 94 -2.51 17.63 -0.28
C GLY A 94 -1.21 17.26 -1.01
N VAL A 95 -0.06 17.79 -0.58
CA VAL A 95 1.25 17.45 -1.16
C VAL A 95 1.59 15.99 -0.92
N VAL A 96 1.46 15.51 0.32
CA VAL A 96 1.73 14.12 0.70
C VAL A 96 0.79 13.16 -0.03
N SER A 97 -0.50 13.48 -0.04
CA SER A 97 -1.52 12.66 -0.72
C SER A 97 -1.30 12.63 -2.24
N GLY A 98 -0.85 13.72 -2.84
CA GLY A 98 -0.49 13.77 -4.26
C GLY A 98 0.67 12.83 -4.59
N ALA A 99 1.72 12.83 -3.78
CA ALA A 99 2.86 11.92 -3.92
C ALA A 99 2.42 10.45 -3.75
N LEU A 100 1.56 10.15 -2.76
CA LEU A 100 0.98 8.83 -2.56
C LEU A 100 0.11 8.39 -3.75
N ALA A 101 -0.70 9.29 -4.28
CA ALA A 101 -1.53 9.03 -5.46
C ALA A 101 -0.69 8.66 -6.68
N ASP A 102 0.44 9.35 -6.90
CA ASP A 102 1.38 9.03 -7.97
C ASP A 102 1.89 7.59 -7.87
N VAL A 103 2.33 7.17 -6.69
CA VAL A 103 2.83 5.80 -6.47
C VAL A 103 1.73 4.78 -6.74
N LEU A 104 0.56 4.94 -6.10
CA LEU A 104 -0.52 3.96 -6.15
C LEU A 104 -1.22 3.87 -7.52
N THR A 105 -1.05 4.87 -8.37
CA THR A 105 -1.63 4.86 -9.72
C THR A 105 -0.63 4.49 -10.81
N GLY A 106 0.67 4.31 -10.48
CA GLY A 106 1.71 3.90 -11.41
C GLY A 106 2.43 5.05 -12.09
N GLY A 107 2.36 6.26 -11.54
CA GLY A 107 3.04 7.45 -12.06
C GLY A 107 2.52 7.89 -13.43
N GLU A 108 3.41 7.94 -14.41
CA GLU A 108 3.10 8.34 -15.80
C GLU A 108 2.61 7.19 -16.69
N LYS A 109 2.58 5.95 -16.16
CA LYS A 109 2.13 4.79 -16.91
C LYS A 109 0.61 4.80 -17.09
N ASP A 110 0.14 4.20 -18.17
CA ASP A 110 -1.28 4.06 -18.48
C ASP A 110 -1.83 2.72 -18.00
N LEU A 111 -3.17 2.59 -18.01
CA LEU A 111 -3.90 1.39 -17.60
C LEU A 111 -3.47 0.11 -18.36
N ILE A 112 -2.97 0.27 -19.59
CA ILE A 112 -2.50 -0.84 -20.43
C ILE A 112 -1.08 -1.26 -20.11
N ASP A 113 -0.30 -0.39 -19.45
CA ASP A 113 1.09 -0.63 -19.14
C ASP A 113 1.24 -1.61 -17.97
N ILE A 114 2.26 -2.43 -18.04
CA ILE A 114 2.64 -3.28 -16.92
C ILE A 114 3.52 -2.46 -15.97
N VAL A 115 3.18 -2.52 -14.70
CA VAL A 115 3.94 -1.96 -13.59
C VAL A 115 4.52 -3.11 -12.77
N THR A 116 5.82 -3.14 -12.59
CA THR A 116 6.50 -4.11 -11.76
C THR A 116 6.65 -3.61 -10.32
N GLU A 117 7.02 -4.49 -9.40
CA GLU A 117 7.37 -4.08 -8.03
C GLU A 117 8.55 -3.09 -8.02
N GLU A 118 9.55 -3.31 -8.90
CA GLU A 118 10.70 -2.40 -9.04
C GLU A 118 10.28 -0.99 -9.50
N ASP A 119 9.33 -0.91 -10.45
CA ASP A 119 8.75 0.37 -10.86
C ASP A 119 8.07 1.10 -9.67
N LEU A 120 7.29 0.36 -8.86
CA LEU A 120 6.63 0.93 -7.67
C LEU A 120 7.63 1.42 -6.63
N LEU A 121 8.68 0.65 -6.35
CA LEU A 121 9.75 1.05 -5.44
C LEU A 121 10.52 2.28 -5.95
N ALA A 122 10.71 2.40 -7.26
CA ALA A 122 11.32 3.58 -7.87
C ALA A 122 10.44 4.82 -7.73
N LEU A 123 9.12 4.68 -7.92
CA LEU A 123 8.13 5.76 -7.71
C LEU A 123 8.08 6.17 -6.24
N GLU A 124 8.03 5.21 -5.32
CA GLU A 124 8.06 5.48 -3.87
C GLU A 124 9.31 6.26 -3.47
N ARG A 125 10.49 5.82 -3.93
CA ARG A 125 11.74 6.54 -3.67
C ARG A 125 11.71 7.96 -4.21
N LYS A 126 11.21 8.16 -5.43
CA LYS A 126 11.07 9.50 -6.04
C LYS A 126 10.16 10.38 -5.20
N ALA A 127 8.99 9.87 -4.82
CA ALA A 127 8.01 10.58 -4.00
C ALA A 127 8.60 10.95 -2.62
N PHE A 128 9.24 10.00 -1.93
CA PHE A 128 9.89 10.25 -0.65
C PHE A 128 10.98 11.32 -0.75
N MET A 129 11.86 11.24 -1.76
CA MET A 129 12.93 12.22 -1.96
C MET A 129 12.40 13.62 -2.29
N GLN A 130 11.25 13.72 -2.93
CA GLN A 130 10.57 15.00 -3.15
C GLN A 130 10.08 15.58 -1.83
N LEU A 131 9.35 14.79 -1.02
CA LEU A 131 8.82 15.22 0.28
C LEU A 131 9.90 15.62 1.31
N VAL A 132 11.12 15.11 1.17
CA VAL A 132 12.26 15.50 2.06
C VAL A 132 12.87 16.83 1.64
N ARG A 133 12.67 17.27 0.39
CA ARG A 133 13.24 18.52 -0.14
C ARG A 133 12.30 19.72 0.02
N ASP A 134 11.00 19.45 0.12
CA ASP A 134 9.94 20.43 0.34
C ASP A 134 9.79 20.75 1.85
#